data_89e7547db92b986ad9539b2f056d3886
#
_entry.id   89e7547db92b986ad9539b2f056d3886
#
_cell.length_a   1.000
_cell.length_b   1.000
_cell.length_c   1.000
_cell.angle_alpha   90.00
_cell.angle_beta   90.00
_cell.angle_gamma   90.00
#
_symmetry.space_group_name_H-M   'P 1'
#
loop_
_entity.id
_entity.type
_entity.pdbx_description
1 polymer ?
#
loop_
_entity_poly.entity_id
_entity_poly.type
_entity_poly.pdbx_seq_one_letter_code
_entity_poly.pdbx_strand_id
1 'polypeptide(L)'
;MGNGRLKVLMVGPDRSVHGGISGVVNNYFDAGFDRMVELCYIGTMKEGTKLTKLLQAVKAYICFLAKISKYDIVHVNMASDSSYFRKSFFIRTAKVFRKKIVIHQHGGNFPEFYEKELSDRGRQRVKRVLTMGDAFLVLGTAWKDFFGQIIGEGNITVFPDAIHIPDREEKQYGVHKILYLGRLCKTKGIGELLAVMPGLRERYPDVRLYLAGIWEDPQLKTLASSLGEYVTDLGWISGAEKQKYLRECDIFVMPSYFEGQSVSVLEAMASACGIVASRTGGIPDMIIEGNTGLFVTPKDTKTLEQGLSKLLADPELCRTLGENARSRAEEEYSIDNNMTQLLAIYEEISGKEPHCEK
;
A
#
# COMPACT_ATOMS: atom_id res chain seq x y z
N MET A 1 1.94 6.31 -39.01
CA MET A 1 0.96 6.73 -37.97
C MET A 1 1.75 7.05 -36.73
N GLY A 2 1.49 8.17 -36.08
CA GLY A 2 2.44 8.81 -35.17
C GLY A 2 2.91 7.98 -33.98
N ASN A 3 4.20 7.86 -33.88
CA ASN A 3 4.97 7.18 -32.83
C ASN A 3 4.97 8.02 -31.51
N GLY A 4 3.79 8.38 -31.02
CA GLY A 4 3.63 9.20 -29.82
C GLY A 4 3.43 8.34 -28.57
N ARG A 5 4.14 8.68 -27.48
CA ARG A 5 3.94 8.08 -26.15
C ARG A 5 2.46 8.07 -25.80
N LEU A 6 2.01 7.05 -25.06
CA LEU A 6 0.67 7.00 -24.50
C LEU A 6 0.46 8.20 -23.53
N LYS A 7 -0.69 8.84 -23.65
CA LYS A 7 -1.05 10.00 -22.80
C LYS A 7 -1.97 9.55 -21.68
N VAL A 8 -1.45 9.58 -20.45
CA VAL A 8 -2.14 9.06 -19.27
C VAL A 8 -2.47 10.20 -18.30
N LEU A 9 -3.75 10.37 -18.01
CA LEU A 9 -4.24 11.28 -16.98
C LEU A 9 -4.54 10.46 -15.71
N MET A 10 -3.62 10.49 -14.75
CA MET A 10 -3.72 9.75 -13.51
C MET A 10 -4.32 10.62 -12.40
N VAL A 11 -5.26 10.08 -11.62
CA VAL A 11 -5.88 10.76 -10.49
C VAL A 11 -5.76 9.95 -9.21
N GLY A 12 -5.41 10.60 -8.11
CA GLY A 12 -5.20 9.97 -6.81
C GLY A 12 -5.30 10.99 -5.67
N PRO A 13 -4.87 10.68 -4.43
CA PRO A 13 -4.57 11.69 -3.42
C PRO A 13 -3.42 12.57 -3.90
N ASP A 14 -3.23 13.74 -3.31
CA ASP A 14 -2.05 14.58 -3.63
C ASP A 14 -0.78 13.83 -3.21
N ARG A 15 0.31 13.99 -3.97
CA ARG A 15 1.59 13.30 -3.72
C ARG A 15 2.22 13.66 -2.36
N SER A 16 1.83 14.78 -1.78
CA SER A 16 2.27 15.22 -0.43
C SER A 16 1.49 14.57 0.72
N VAL A 17 0.43 13.82 0.44
CA VAL A 17 -0.38 13.15 1.48
C VAL A 17 0.37 11.95 2.05
N HIS A 18 0.42 11.85 3.38
CA HIS A 18 1.00 10.70 4.07
C HIS A 18 0.08 9.46 3.96
N GLY A 19 0.37 8.56 3.03
CA GLY A 19 -0.44 7.34 2.84
C GLY A 19 0.05 6.43 1.71
N GLY A 20 -0.44 5.18 1.71
CA GLY A 20 0.00 4.14 0.78
C GLY A 20 -0.11 4.55 -0.69
N ILE A 21 -1.27 5.03 -1.13
CA ILE A 21 -1.48 5.41 -2.54
C ILE A 21 -0.51 6.51 -2.99
N SER A 22 -0.27 7.53 -2.14
CA SER A 22 0.69 8.59 -2.47
C SER A 22 2.12 8.05 -2.55
N GLY A 23 2.47 7.10 -1.67
CA GLY A 23 3.75 6.40 -1.70
C GLY A 23 3.95 5.64 -3.01
N VAL A 24 2.95 4.84 -3.42
CA VAL A 24 2.99 4.11 -4.70
C VAL A 24 3.15 5.04 -5.90
N VAL A 25 2.38 6.12 -5.93
CA VAL A 25 2.48 7.11 -7.02
C VAL A 25 3.85 7.79 -7.01
N ASN A 26 4.40 8.11 -5.84
CA ASN A 26 5.74 8.68 -5.74
C ASN A 26 6.80 7.71 -6.27
N ASN A 27 6.70 6.41 -5.94
CA ASN A 27 7.60 5.39 -6.47
C ASN A 27 7.60 5.38 -8.02
N TYR A 28 6.43 5.52 -8.68
CA TYR A 28 6.37 5.63 -10.14
C TYR A 28 7.12 6.86 -10.68
N PHE A 29 6.96 8.03 -10.04
CA PHE A 29 7.67 9.23 -10.48
C PHE A 29 9.17 9.15 -10.21
N ASP A 30 9.57 8.62 -9.07
CA ASP A 30 10.97 8.49 -8.67
C ASP A 30 11.70 7.47 -9.57
N ALA A 31 11.00 6.43 -10.03
CA ALA A 31 11.50 5.46 -11.00
C ALA A 31 11.43 5.94 -12.47
N GLY A 32 10.84 7.12 -12.73
CA GLY A 32 10.82 7.72 -14.08
C GLY A 32 9.71 7.20 -15.00
N PHE A 33 8.59 6.71 -14.47
CA PHE A 33 7.45 6.25 -15.28
C PHE A 33 6.89 7.36 -16.18
N ASP A 34 7.01 8.63 -15.79
CA ASP A 34 6.65 9.81 -16.59
C ASP A 34 7.54 10.00 -17.84
N ARG A 35 8.65 9.26 -17.94
CA ARG A 35 9.48 9.17 -19.15
C ARG A 35 9.01 8.09 -20.12
N MET A 36 8.32 7.04 -19.60
CA MET A 36 7.75 5.97 -20.42
C MET A 36 6.43 6.39 -21.08
N VAL A 37 5.62 7.19 -20.40
CA VAL A 37 4.34 7.72 -20.88
C VAL A 37 4.25 9.24 -20.68
N GLU A 38 3.40 9.94 -21.44
CA GLU A 38 3.07 11.34 -21.16
C GLU A 38 2.10 11.38 -19.97
N LEU A 39 2.67 11.41 -18.74
CA LEU A 39 1.93 11.30 -17.49
C LEU A 39 1.53 12.67 -16.94
N CYS A 40 0.24 12.90 -16.73
CA CYS A 40 -0.25 14.02 -15.94
C CYS A 40 -0.96 13.50 -14.69
N TYR A 41 -0.51 13.92 -13.52
CA TYR A 41 -1.12 13.55 -12.25
C TYR A 41 -1.98 14.66 -11.66
N ILE A 42 -3.17 14.29 -11.16
CA ILE A 42 -4.09 15.22 -10.49
C ILE A 42 -4.37 14.74 -9.06
N GLY A 43 -3.89 15.51 -8.09
CA GLY A 43 -4.16 15.29 -6.66
C GLY A 43 -5.57 15.73 -6.29
N THR A 44 -6.44 14.79 -5.92
CA THR A 44 -7.87 15.03 -5.63
C THR A 44 -8.17 15.29 -4.16
N MET A 45 -7.19 15.14 -3.27
CA MET A 45 -7.32 15.34 -1.82
C MET A 45 -5.97 15.73 -1.24
N LYS A 46 -5.98 16.69 -0.32
CA LYS A 46 -4.84 17.06 0.54
C LYS A 46 -5.23 16.91 2.00
N GLU A 47 -4.24 16.80 2.87
CA GLU A 47 -4.45 16.88 4.32
C GLU A 47 -4.96 18.27 4.70
N GLY A 48 -5.73 18.33 5.80
CA GLY A 48 -6.29 19.56 6.30
C GLY A 48 -7.77 19.47 6.68
N THR A 49 -8.43 20.62 6.82
CA THR A 49 -9.83 20.73 7.21
C THR A 49 -10.79 20.15 6.15
N LYS A 50 -12.04 19.91 6.53
CA LYS A 50 -13.07 19.45 5.58
C LYS A 50 -13.24 20.42 4.40
N LEU A 51 -13.13 21.73 4.64
CA LEU A 51 -13.20 22.76 3.62
C LEU A 51 -12.02 22.68 2.64
N THR A 52 -10.79 22.54 3.18
CA THR A 52 -9.58 22.36 2.37
C THR A 52 -9.70 21.13 1.45
N LYS A 53 -10.19 20.01 1.99
CA LYS A 53 -10.41 18.78 1.23
C LYS A 53 -11.45 18.97 0.12
N LEU A 54 -12.55 19.69 0.41
CA LEU A 54 -13.58 19.97 -0.58
C LEU A 54 -13.06 20.89 -1.70
N LEU A 55 -12.41 22.00 -1.36
CA LEU A 55 -11.83 22.93 -2.33
C LEU A 55 -10.80 22.24 -3.23
N GLN A 56 -9.96 21.38 -2.67
CA GLN A 56 -9.02 20.58 -3.45
C GLN A 56 -9.73 19.63 -4.42
N ALA A 57 -10.80 18.97 -3.99
CA ALA A 57 -11.59 18.08 -4.85
C ALA A 57 -12.23 18.82 -6.02
N VAL A 58 -12.80 20.00 -5.76
CA VAL A 58 -13.41 20.86 -6.82
C VAL A 58 -12.33 21.34 -7.79
N LYS A 59 -11.21 21.88 -7.30
CA LYS A 59 -10.08 22.31 -8.12
C LYS A 59 -9.55 21.17 -9.00
N ALA A 60 -9.38 19.99 -8.43
CA ALA A 60 -8.93 18.80 -9.14
C ALA A 60 -9.90 18.41 -10.26
N TYR A 61 -11.21 18.49 -10.00
CA TYR A 61 -12.22 18.14 -11.00
C TYR A 61 -12.26 19.14 -12.15
N ILE A 62 -12.16 20.44 -11.88
CA ILE A 62 -12.04 21.49 -12.92
C ILE A 62 -10.78 21.27 -13.77
N CYS A 63 -9.65 21.01 -13.12
CA CYS A 63 -8.39 20.71 -13.82
C CYS A 63 -8.51 19.46 -14.70
N PHE A 64 -9.19 18.43 -14.21
CA PHE A 64 -9.47 17.21 -14.95
C PHE A 64 -10.30 17.48 -16.21
N LEU A 65 -11.41 18.22 -16.09
CA LEU A 65 -12.25 18.59 -17.24
C LEU A 65 -11.48 19.38 -18.30
N ALA A 66 -10.62 20.29 -17.89
CA ALA A 66 -9.81 21.08 -18.81
C ALA A 66 -8.76 20.27 -19.58
N LYS A 67 -8.36 19.11 -19.04
CA LYS A 67 -7.27 18.30 -19.59
C LYS A 67 -7.72 17.02 -20.28
N ILE A 68 -8.84 16.42 -19.86
CA ILE A 68 -9.22 15.06 -20.24
C ILE A 68 -9.27 14.82 -21.76
N SER A 69 -9.64 15.82 -22.57
CA SER A 69 -9.69 15.70 -24.03
C SER A 69 -8.34 15.34 -24.66
N LYS A 70 -7.23 15.77 -24.02
CA LYS A 70 -5.86 15.63 -24.52
C LYS A 70 -5.23 14.27 -24.21
N TYR A 71 -5.84 13.45 -23.35
CA TYR A 71 -5.29 12.19 -22.86
C TYR A 71 -6.05 10.99 -23.44
N ASP A 72 -5.38 9.87 -23.60
CA ASP A 72 -5.93 8.62 -24.13
C ASP A 72 -6.56 7.78 -23.02
N ILE A 73 -5.89 7.70 -21.89
CA ILE A 73 -6.19 6.86 -20.73
C ILE A 73 -6.44 7.72 -19.49
N VAL A 74 -7.44 7.36 -18.71
CA VAL A 74 -7.67 7.89 -17.36
C VAL A 74 -7.41 6.78 -16.35
N HIS A 75 -6.35 6.90 -15.55
CA HIS A 75 -6.00 5.97 -14.49
C HIS A 75 -6.46 6.52 -13.14
N VAL A 76 -7.32 5.78 -12.44
CA VAL A 76 -7.97 6.22 -11.20
C VAL A 76 -7.50 5.38 -10.03
N ASN A 77 -6.58 5.92 -9.21
CA ASN A 77 -6.20 5.33 -7.94
C ASN A 77 -7.29 5.58 -6.89
N MET A 78 -7.87 4.53 -6.34
CA MET A 78 -9.07 4.59 -5.53
C MET A 78 -8.95 3.71 -4.27
N ALA A 79 -9.68 4.09 -3.21
CA ALA A 79 -9.94 3.29 -2.02
C ALA A 79 -11.46 3.27 -1.76
N SER A 80 -11.90 2.80 -0.59
CA SER A 80 -13.29 2.78 -0.14
C SER A 80 -13.84 4.19 0.20
N ASP A 81 -15.08 4.27 0.64
CA ASP A 81 -15.74 5.40 1.30
C ASP A 81 -15.66 6.72 0.51
N SER A 82 -15.20 7.75 1.18
CA SER A 82 -15.08 9.10 0.60
C SER A 82 -14.16 9.13 -0.63
N SER A 83 -13.18 8.22 -0.71
CA SER A 83 -12.32 8.07 -1.89
C SER A 83 -13.11 7.55 -3.09
N TYR A 84 -13.90 6.50 -2.90
CA TYR A 84 -14.78 5.95 -3.93
C TYR A 84 -15.77 7.02 -4.44
N PHE A 85 -16.51 7.69 -3.54
CA PHE A 85 -17.49 8.69 -3.96
C PHE A 85 -16.85 9.79 -4.79
N ARG A 86 -15.72 10.33 -4.36
CA ARG A 86 -14.99 11.36 -5.09
C ARG A 86 -14.49 10.87 -6.46
N LYS A 87 -13.89 9.67 -6.52
CA LYS A 87 -13.34 9.10 -7.77
C LYS A 87 -14.42 8.67 -8.76
N SER A 88 -15.62 8.31 -8.30
CA SER A 88 -16.72 7.93 -9.15
C SER A 88 -17.12 9.03 -10.17
N PHE A 89 -16.92 10.31 -9.81
CA PHE A 89 -17.15 11.42 -10.75
C PHE A 89 -16.14 11.40 -11.89
N PHE A 90 -14.87 11.17 -11.60
CA PHE A 90 -13.80 11.09 -12.61
C PHE A 90 -14.04 9.93 -13.57
N ILE A 91 -14.40 8.74 -13.05
CA ILE A 91 -14.71 7.54 -13.85
C ILE A 91 -15.88 7.79 -14.79
N ARG A 92 -17.01 8.33 -14.27
CA ARG A 92 -18.19 8.62 -15.09
C ARG A 92 -17.89 9.64 -16.17
N THR A 93 -17.16 10.70 -15.83
CA THR A 93 -16.76 11.72 -16.81
C THR A 93 -15.84 11.13 -17.87
N ALA A 94 -14.86 10.31 -17.49
CA ALA A 94 -13.99 9.64 -18.44
C ALA A 94 -14.80 8.77 -19.44
N LYS A 95 -15.83 8.08 -18.95
CA LYS A 95 -16.74 7.29 -19.81
C LYS A 95 -17.51 8.16 -20.80
N VAL A 96 -18.03 9.34 -20.36
CA VAL A 96 -18.70 10.31 -21.23
C VAL A 96 -17.76 10.82 -22.33
N PHE A 97 -16.49 11.08 -21.98
CA PHE A 97 -15.46 11.49 -22.94
C PHE A 97 -14.87 10.33 -23.76
N ARG A 98 -15.45 9.10 -23.62
CA ARG A 98 -15.00 7.89 -24.33
C ARG A 98 -13.52 7.58 -24.16
N LYS A 99 -12.97 7.87 -22.98
CA LYS A 99 -11.58 7.55 -22.64
C LYS A 99 -11.46 6.11 -22.17
N LYS A 100 -10.29 5.51 -22.38
CA LYS A 100 -9.93 4.25 -21.73
C LYS A 100 -9.74 4.48 -20.24
N ILE A 101 -10.24 3.57 -19.41
CA ILE A 101 -10.31 3.76 -17.97
C ILE A 101 -9.63 2.60 -17.27
N VAL A 102 -8.59 2.90 -16.50
CA VAL A 102 -7.98 1.98 -15.55
C VAL A 102 -8.45 2.37 -14.15
N ILE A 103 -9.04 1.44 -13.43
CA ILE A 103 -9.41 1.61 -12.03
C ILE A 103 -8.43 0.78 -11.21
N HIS A 104 -7.63 1.43 -10.36
CA HIS A 104 -6.66 0.79 -9.49
C HIS A 104 -7.12 0.91 -8.03
N GLN A 105 -7.50 -0.21 -7.44
CA GLN A 105 -8.08 -0.29 -6.10
C GLN A 105 -7.01 -0.61 -5.07
N HIS A 106 -6.77 0.33 -4.14
CA HIS A 106 -5.75 0.21 -3.09
C HIS A 106 -6.32 0.01 -1.67
N GLY A 107 -7.61 0.21 -1.47
CA GLY A 107 -8.20 0.27 -0.13
C GLY A 107 -8.52 -1.10 0.47
N GLY A 108 -7.98 -1.39 1.67
CA GLY A 108 -8.24 -2.63 2.41
C GLY A 108 -9.62 -2.73 3.06
N ASN A 109 -10.36 -1.63 3.23
CA ASN A 109 -11.66 -1.61 3.92
C ASN A 109 -12.87 -1.64 2.96
N PHE A 110 -12.66 -2.02 1.69
CA PHE A 110 -13.74 -2.00 0.70
C PHE A 110 -14.88 -3.01 1.00
N PRO A 111 -14.62 -4.23 1.51
CA PRO A 111 -15.69 -5.16 1.89
C PRO A 111 -16.59 -4.60 2.98
N GLU A 112 -16.04 -4.03 4.05
CA GLU A 112 -16.81 -3.39 5.13
C GLU A 112 -17.71 -2.28 4.57
N PHE A 113 -17.13 -1.38 3.78
CA PHE A 113 -17.86 -0.30 3.10
C PHE A 113 -18.98 -0.86 2.20
N TYR A 114 -18.69 -1.85 1.36
CA TYR A 114 -19.63 -2.37 0.38
C TYR A 114 -20.77 -3.16 1.03
N GLU A 115 -20.45 -4.03 2.01
CA GLU A 115 -21.41 -4.96 2.60
C GLU A 115 -22.22 -4.36 3.75
N LYS A 116 -21.57 -3.49 4.58
CA LYS A 116 -22.20 -3.02 5.82
C LYS A 116 -22.68 -1.57 5.75
N GLU A 117 -22.01 -0.70 4.96
CA GLU A 117 -22.36 0.72 4.94
C GLU A 117 -23.29 1.09 3.76
N LEU A 118 -23.33 0.27 2.70
CA LEU A 118 -24.16 0.56 1.53
C LEU A 118 -25.50 -0.16 1.54
N SER A 119 -26.56 0.60 1.19
CA SER A 119 -27.84 -0.01 0.81
C SER A 119 -27.74 -0.77 -0.53
N ASP A 120 -28.73 -1.58 -0.86
CA ASP A 120 -28.77 -2.30 -2.15
C ASP A 120 -28.66 -1.38 -3.36
N ARG A 121 -29.31 -0.20 -3.30
CA ARG A 121 -29.18 0.83 -4.34
C ARG A 121 -27.74 1.38 -4.40
N GLY A 122 -27.09 1.50 -3.24
CA GLY A 122 -25.67 1.90 -3.14
C GLY A 122 -24.76 0.87 -3.80
N ARG A 123 -24.93 -0.41 -3.45
CA ARG A 123 -24.18 -1.53 -4.05
C ARG A 123 -24.35 -1.60 -5.56
N GLN A 124 -25.57 -1.43 -6.05
CA GLN A 124 -25.86 -1.36 -7.50
C GLN A 124 -25.16 -0.19 -8.20
N ARG A 125 -25.06 0.97 -7.53
CA ARG A 125 -24.32 2.13 -8.06
C ARG A 125 -22.82 1.87 -8.10
N VAL A 126 -22.26 1.25 -7.06
CA VAL A 126 -20.85 0.83 -7.02
C VAL A 126 -20.57 -0.13 -8.17
N LYS A 127 -21.31 -1.22 -8.29
CA LYS A 127 -21.16 -2.18 -9.40
C LYS A 127 -21.15 -1.47 -10.75
N ARG A 128 -22.15 -0.60 -11.03
CA ARG A 128 -22.25 0.15 -12.28
C ARG A 128 -21.07 1.06 -12.57
N VAL A 129 -20.46 1.65 -11.53
CA VAL A 129 -19.28 2.52 -11.71
C VAL A 129 -18.03 1.69 -11.96
N LEU A 130 -17.82 0.63 -11.19
CA LEU A 130 -16.64 -0.22 -11.33
C LEU A 130 -16.60 -0.94 -12.68
N THR A 131 -17.76 -1.36 -13.22
CA THR A 131 -17.87 -1.96 -14.57
C THR A 131 -17.64 -0.96 -15.72
N MET A 132 -17.42 0.32 -15.46
CA MET A 132 -17.00 1.27 -16.49
C MET A 132 -15.53 1.19 -16.86
N GLY A 133 -14.70 0.57 -16.02
CA GLY A 133 -13.28 0.38 -16.27
C GLY A 133 -13.01 -0.57 -17.44
N ASP A 134 -12.09 -0.22 -18.31
CA ASP A 134 -11.55 -1.12 -19.34
C ASP A 134 -10.54 -2.11 -18.71
N ALA A 135 -9.83 -1.70 -17.65
CA ALA A 135 -9.06 -2.57 -16.77
C ALA A 135 -9.35 -2.23 -15.30
N PHE A 136 -9.43 -3.26 -14.45
CA PHE A 136 -9.62 -3.14 -13.01
C PHE A 136 -8.45 -3.82 -12.29
N LEU A 137 -7.58 -3.02 -11.67
CA LEU A 137 -6.37 -3.48 -11.01
C LEU A 137 -6.63 -3.64 -9.51
N VAL A 138 -6.24 -4.78 -8.96
CA VAL A 138 -6.36 -5.12 -7.55
C VAL A 138 -5.04 -5.64 -7.00
N LEU A 139 -4.81 -5.46 -5.71
CA LEU A 139 -3.51 -5.68 -5.07
C LEU A 139 -3.18 -7.13 -4.74
N GLY A 140 -4.13 -8.07 -4.95
CA GLY A 140 -3.91 -9.47 -4.61
C GLY A 140 -5.08 -10.36 -4.99
N THR A 141 -4.91 -11.67 -4.83
CA THR A 141 -5.86 -12.71 -5.24
C THR A 141 -7.17 -12.62 -4.49
N ALA A 142 -7.14 -12.40 -3.17
CA ALA A 142 -8.35 -12.24 -2.36
C ALA A 142 -9.19 -11.02 -2.81
N TRP A 143 -8.56 -9.97 -3.31
CA TRP A 143 -9.23 -8.81 -3.88
C TRP A 143 -9.83 -9.12 -5.25
N LYS A 144 -9.15 -9.93 -6.07
CA LYS A 144 -9.68 -10.42 -7.34
C LYS A 144 -10.97 -11.20 -7.12
N ASP A 145 -10.96 -12.13 -6.18
CA ASP A 145 -12.14 -12.94 -5.84
C ASP A 145 -13.30 -12.08 -5.33
N PHE A 146 -13.03 -11.14 -4.43
CA PHE A 146 -14.04 -10.23 -3.89
C PHE A 146 -14.67 -9.36 -4.98
N PHE A 147 -13.86 -8.68 -5.79
CA PHE A 147 -14.38 -7.82 -6.85
C PHE A 147 -14.97 -8.62 -8.01
N GLY A 148 -14.49 -9.84 -8.26
CA GLY A 148 -15.06 -10.78 -9.24
C GLY A 148 -16.52 -11.07 -8.98
N GLN A 149 -16.92 -11.24 -7.72
CA GLN A 149 -18.33 -11.40 -7.32
C GLN A 149 -19.18 -10.15 -7.61
N ILE A 150 -18.59 -8.96 -7.61
CA ILE A 150 -19.30 -7.70 -7.83
C ILE A 150 -19.41 -7.36 -9.32
N ILE A 151 -18.31 -7.44 -10.07
CA ILE A 151 -18.22 -6.93 -11.45
C ILE A 151 -17.97 -8.01 -12.50
N GLY A 152 -17.76 -9.27 -12.10
CA GLY A 152 -17.29 -10.35 -12.98
C GLY A 152 -15.76 -10.33 -13.14
N GLU A 153 -15.18 -11.45 -13.55
CA GLU A 153 -13.71 -11.62 -13.55
C GLU A 153 -13.01 -11.05 -14.80
N GLY A 154 -13.74 -10.74 -15.87
CA GLY A 154 -13.21 -10.54 -17.24
C GLY A 154 -12.17 -9.45 -17.42
N ASN A 155 -12.14 -8.43 -16.57
CA ASN A 155 -11.19 -7.29 -16.65
C ASN A 155 -10.45 -7.04 -15.35
N ILE A 156 -10.43 -8.00 -14.42
CA ILE A 156 -9.72 -7.87 -13.14
C ILE A 156 -8.33 -8.48 -13.28
N THR A 157 -7.33 -7.65 -13.09
CA THR A 157 -5.92 -8.07 -13.09
C THR A 157 -5.35 -7.90 -11.68
N VAL A 158 -4.71 -8.93 -11.15
CA VAL A 158 -3.89 -8.80 -9.95
C VAL A 158 -2.65 -8.00 -10.34
N PHE A 159 -2.52 -6.83 -9.74
CA PHE A 159 -1.47 -5.88 -10.00
C PHE A 159 -1.03 -5.28 -8.66
N PRO A 160 -0.05 -5.89 -7.99
CA PRO A 160 0.40 -5.47 -6.68
C PRO A 160 1.12 -4.13 -6.74
N ASP A 161 1.08 -3.39 -5.63
CA ASP A 161 1.95 -2.24 -5.43
C ASP A 161 3.42 -2.70 -5.44
N ALA A 162 4.31 -1.85 -5.92
CA ALA A 162 5.73 -2.15 -6.04
C ALA A 162 6.59 -1.03 -5.45
N ILE A 163 7.83 -1.38 -5.18
CA ILE A 163 8.79 -0.47 -4.56
C ILE A 163 10.13 -0.49 -5.30
N HIS A 164 10.91 0.54 -5.06
CA HIS A 164 12.32 0.51 -5.40
C HIS A 164 13.04 -0.49 -4.48
N ILE A 165 13.74 -1.46 -5.05
CA ILE A 165 14.55 -2.41 -4.29
C ILE A 165 15.89 -1.73 -3.99
N PRO A 166 16.22 -1.49 -2.71
CA PRO A 166 17.49 -0.86 -2.35
C PRO A 166 18.67 -1.80 -2.64
N ASP A 167 19.85 -1.25 -2.82
CA ASP A 167 21.08 -2.02 -2.92
C ASP A 167 21.21 -2.95 -1.71
N ARG A 168 21.83 -4.12 -1.94
CA ARG A 168 22.02 -5.09 -0.87
C ARG A 168 23.13 -4.61 0.07
N GLU A 169 22.75 -4.38 1.32
CA GLU A 169 23.65 -4.02 2.39
C GLU A 169 23.69 -5.15 3.42
N GLU A 170 24.81 -5.26 4.16
CA GLU A 170 24.93 -6.23 5.26
C GLU A 170 23.95 -5.88 6.39
N LYS A 171 23.14 -6.87 6.80
CA LYS A 171 22.18 -6.75 7.88
C LYS A 171 22.60 -7.56 9.09
N GLN A 172 22.48 -6.97 10.28
CA GLN A 172 22.71 -7.66 11.53
C GLN A 172 21.41 -8.25 12.06
N TYR A 173 21.50 -9.48 12.56
CA TYR A 173 20.38 -10.18 13.20
C TYR A 173 20.71 -10.51 14.66
N GLY A 174 19.70 -10.68 15.51
CA GLY A 174 19.85 -10.86 16.94
C GLY A 174 20.18 -9.57 17.70
N VAL A 175 19.91 -8.42 17.08
CA VAL A 175 20.03 -7.10 17.73
C VAL A 175 18.79 -6.71 18.50
N HIS A 176 17.73 -7.52 18.44
CA HIS A 176 16.45 -7.39 19.13
C HIS A 176 15.76 -6.03 18.89
N LYS A 177 15.87 -5.50 17.67
CA LYS A 177 15.24 -4.25 17.25
C LYS A 177 14.01 -4.53 16.38
N ILE A 178 12.86 -4.14 16.88
CA ILE A 178 11.57 -4.29 16.20
C ILE A 178 11.18 -2.94 15.60
N LEU A 179 10.82 -2.92 14.32
CA LEU A 179 10.35 -1.73 13.60
C LEU A 179 8.89 -1.86 13.21
N TYR A 180 8.13 -0.81 13.42
CA TYR A 180 6.81 -0.59 12.85
C TYR A 180 6.82 0.69 12.00
N LEU A 181 6.27 0.63 10.79
CA LEU A 181 6.08 1.78 9.90
C LEU A 181 4.62 1.91 9.47
N GLY A 182 3.96 3.00 9.83
CA GLY A 182 2.58 3.25 9.41
C GLY A 182 1.83 4.19 10.34
N ARG A 183 0.53 4.40 10.09
CA ARG A 183 -0.32 5.21 10.98
C ARG A 183 -0.41 4.56 12.36
N LEU A 184 -0.24 5.35 13.40
CA LEU A 184 -0.23 4.88 14.78
C LEU A 184 -1.65 5.00 15.37
N CYS A 185 -2.47 3.97 15.12
CA CYS A 185 -3.87 3.91 15.52
C CYS A 185 -4.31 2.49 15.86
N LYS A 186 -5.50 2.36 16.47
CA LYS A 186 -6.07 1.09 16.90
C LYS A 186 -6.20 0.07 15.74
N THR A 187 -6.67 0.50 14.57
CA THR A 187 -6.88 -0.41 13.43
C THR A 187 -5.59 -0.96 12.83
N LYS A 188 -4.46 -0.41 13.21
CA LYS A 188 -3.12 -0.89 12.85
C LYS A 188 -2.50 -1.80 13.92
N GLY A 189 -3.28 -2.17 14.95
CA GLY A 189 -2.84 -3.10 15.98
C GLY A 189 -1.78 -2.54 16.95
N ILE A 190 -1.68 -1.20 17.05
CA ILE A 190 -0.69 -0.56 17.93
C ILE A 190 -0.98 -0.87 19.40
N GLY A 191 -2.25 -0.97 19.78
CA GLY A 191 -2.63 -1.35 21.15
C GLY A 191 -2.10 -2.73 21.53
N GLU A 192 -2.29 -3.71 20.65
CA GLU A 192 -1.81 -5.08 20.85
C GLU A 192 -0.28 -5.15 20.86
N LEU A 193 0.37 -4.39 19.97
CA LEU A 193 1.82 -4.33 19.91
C LEU A 193 2.41 -3.77 21.21
N LEU A 194 1.86 -2.65 21.72
CA LEU A 194 2.29 -2.07 22.98
C LEU A 194 2.00 -2.98 24.18
N ALA A 195 0.89 -3.73 24.16
CA ALA A 195 0.50 -4.63 25.25
C ALA A 195 1.46 -5.82 25.40
N VAL A 196 2.10 -6.31 24.33
CA VAL A 196 3.04 -7.44 24.41
C VAL A 196 4.47 -7.02 24.78
N MET A 197 4.81 -5.73 24.66
CA MET A 197 6.18 -5.25 24.88
C MET A 197 6.70 -5.49 26.30
N PRO A 198 5.93 -5.33 27.40
CA PRO A 198 6.44 -5.63 28.75
C PRO A 198 6.89 -7.08 28.91
N GLY A 199 6.11 -8.05 28.46
CA GLY A 199 6.46 -9.47 28.51
C GLY A 199 7.66 -9.83 27.62
N LEU A 200 7.80 -9.18 26.47
CA LEU A 200 8.98 -9.30 25.62
C LEU A 200 10.23 -8.70 26.31
N ARG A 201 10.09 -7.55 26.95
CA ARG A 201 11.16 -6.88 27.65
C ARG A 201 11.68 -7.70 28.86
N GLU A 202 10.79 -8.39 29.54
CA GLU A 202 11.18 -9.29 30.64
C GLU A 202 12.04 -10.45 30.17
N ARG A 203 11.73 -11.05 28.99
CA ARG A 203 12.44 -12.18 28.41
C ARG A 203 13.69 -11.76 27.61
N TYR A 204 13.64 -10.61 26.96
CA TYR A 204 14.71 -10.03 26.14
C TYR A 204 15.04 -8.62 26.63
N PRO A 205 15.94 -8.49 27.65
CA PRO A 205 16.19 -7.20 28.30
C PRO A 205 16.74 -6.08 27.42
N ASP A 206 17.24 -6.39 26.26
CA ASP A 206 17.78 -5.46 25.26
C ASP A 206 16.78 -5.13 24.12
N VAL A 207 15.55 -5.73 24.12
CA VAL A 207 14.57 -5.48 23.07
C VAL A 207 14.22 -3.99 22.97
N ARG A 208 14.11 -3.50 21.74
CA ARG A 208 13.70 -2.13 21.42
C ARG A 208 12.60 -2.16 20.36
N LEU A 209 11.57 -1.36 20.56
CA LEU A 209 10.52 -1.11 19.58
C LEU A 209 10.63 0.33 19.05
N TYR A 210 10.73 0.46 17.74
CA TYR A 210 10.71 1.73 17.03
C TYR A 210 9.38 1.89 16.32
N LEU A 211 8.64 2.95 16.66
CA LEU A 211 7.36 3.30 16.07
C LEU A 211 7.53 4.52 15.17
N ALA A 212 7.33 4.34 13.87
CA ALA A 212 7.41 5.44 12.93
C ALA A 212 6.07 5.68 12.23
N GLY A 213 5.55 6.88 12.36
CA GLY A 213 4.30 7.29 11.75
C GLY A 213 3.60 8.44 12.46
N ILE A 214 2.39 8.72 12.00
CA ILE A 214 1.54 9.78 12.59
C ILE A 214 0.58 9.14 13.59
N TRP A 215 0.56 9.67 14.79
CA TRP A 215 -0.39 9.29 15.83
C TRP A 215 -1.79 9.82 15.49
N GLU A 216 -2.75 8.92 15.40
CA GLU A 216 -4.19 9.24 15.27
C GLU A 216 -4.94 9.00 16.59
N ASP A 217 -4.32 8.30 17.54
CA ASP A 217 -4.90 7.95 18.86
C ASP A 217 -4.01 8.48 19.98
N PRO A 218 -4.44 9.57 20.68
CA PRO A 218 -3.67 10.15 21.80
C PRO A 218 -3.49 9.21 23.00
N GLN A 219 -4.44 8.28 23.23
CA GLN A 219 -4.36 7.33 24.35
C GLN A 219 -3.25 6.31 24.10
N LEU A 220 -3.14 5.79 22.86
CA LEU A 220 -2.06 4.90 22.47
C LEU A 220 -0.70 5.60 22.52
N LYS A 221 -0.64 6.89 22.17
CA LYS A 221 0.59 7.68 22.31
C LYS A 221 1.04 7.79 23.77
N THR A 222 0.10 8.07 24.67
CA THR A 222 0.38 8.12 26.12
C THR A 222 0.85 6.76 26.62
N LEU A 223 0.21 5.67 26.21
CA LEU A 223 0.62 4.31 26.55
C LEU A 223 2.04 4.01 26.05
N ALA A 224 2.37 4.32 24.81
CA ALA A 224 3.72 4.14 24.27
C ALA A 224 4.77 4.89 25.11
N SER A 225 4.48 6.15 25.47
CA SER A 225 5.38 6.97 26.31
C SER A 225 5.55 6.39 27.72
N SER A 226 4.54 5.73 28.28
CA SER A 226 4.61 5.14 29.62
C SER A 226 5.48 3.88 29.69
N LEU A 227 5.77 3.25 28.54
CA LEU A 227 6.63 2.06 28.47
C LEU A 227 8.14 2.38 28.57
N GLY A 228 8.51 3.67 28.49
CA GLY A 228 9.87 4.12 28.74
C GLY A 228 10.84 3.88 27.57
N GLU A 229 12.12 3.72 27.87
CA GLU A 229 13.20 3.80 26.88
C GLU A 229 13.23 2.67 25.85
N TYR A 230 12.52 1.56 26.05
CA TYR A 230 12.51 0.46 25.09
C TYR A 230 11.42 0.60 24.01
N VAL A 231 10.61 1.67 24.06
CA VAL A 231 9.69 2.06 22.99
C VAL A 231 10.02 3.48 22.54
N THR A 232 10.44 3.64 21.31
CA THR A 232 10.87 4.92 20.74
C THR A 232 9.86 5.40 19.70
N ASP A 233 9.28 6.59 19.91
CA ASP A 233 8.47 7.29 18.93
C ASP A 233 9.39 8.10 18.01
N LEU A 234 9.47 7.69 16.74
CA LEU A 234 10.29 8.35 15.73
C LEU A 234 9.55 9.48 15.00
N GLY A 235 8.21 9.60 15.22
CA GLY A 235 7.38 10.45 14.38
C GLY A 235 7.35 9.95 12.93
N TRP A 236 7.09 10.86 12.00
CA TRP A 236 7.10 10.52 10.57
C TRP A 236 8.53 10.55 10.03
N ILE A 237 9.01 9.42 9.56
CA ILE A 237 10.32 9.27 8.89
C ILE A 237 10.15 8.91 7.41
N SER A 238 11.10 9.32 6.58
CA SER A 238 11.11 9.04 5.14
C SER A 238 12.53 9.05 4.58
N GLY A 239 12.70 8.68 3.31
CA GLY A 239 13.98 8.72 2.63
C GLY A 239 15.09 7.97 3.39
N ALA A 240 16.25 8.60 3.52
CA ALA A 240 17.43 8.00 4.14
C ALA A 240 17.24 7.57 5.61
N GLU A 241 16.44 8.31 6.37
CA GLU A 241 16.15 7.96 7.76
C GLU A 241 15.32 6.67 7.87
N LYS A 242 14.29 6.52 7.03
CA LYS A 242 13.51 5.28 6.95
C LYS A 242 14.39 4.09 6.54
N GLN A 243 15.24 4.28 5.53
CA GLN A 243 16.18 3.24 5.10
C GLN A 243 17.16 2.83 6.21
N LYS A 244 17.63 3.79 6.99
CA LYS A 244 18.47 3.51 8.17
C LYS A 244 17.77 2.56 9.14
N TYR A 245 16.53 2.85 9.56
CA TYR A 245 15.83 1.98 10.51
C TYR A 245 15.47 0.61 9.91
N LEU A 246 15.10 0.55 8.63
CA LEU A 246 14.88 -0.71 7.92
C LEU A 246 16.14 -1.58 7.88
N ARG A 247 17.31 -0.99 7.78
CA ARG A 247 18.60 -1.69 7.84
C ARG A 247 18.97 -2.12 9.26
N GLU A 248 18.82 -1.22 10.25
CA GLU A 248 19.27 -1.45 11.62
C GLU A 248 18.34 -2.37 12.44
N CYS A 249 17.08 -2.50 12.06
CA CYS A 249 16.12 -3.35 12.75
C CYS A 249 16.06 -4.72 12.09
N ASP A 250 16.22 -5.78 12.87
CA ASP A 250 16.18 -7.16 12.38
C ASP A 250 14.75 -7.68 12.21
N ILE A 251 13.77 -7.15 12.96
CA ILE A 251 12.38 -7.58 12.89
C ILE A 251 11.49 -6.40 12.44
N PHE A 252 10.59 -6.68 11.52
CA PHE A 252 9.50 -5.77 11.14
C PHE A 252 8.15 -6.36 11.58
N VAL A 253 7.29 -5.53 12.16
CA VAL A 253 5.97 -5.97 12.65
C VAL A 253 4.84 -5.17 12.03
N MET A 254 3.78 -5.87 11.56
CA MET A 254 2.57 -5.24 11.00
C MET A 254 1.30 -5.97 11.51
N PRO A 255 0.83 -5.68 12.74
CA PRO A 255 -0.30 -6.38 13.37
C PRO A 255 -1.66 -5.77 13.02
N SER A 256 -1.81 -5.25 11.79
CA SER A 256 -2.98 -4.53 11.31
C SER A 256 -4.25 -5.38 11.29
N TYR A 257 -5.42 -4.76 11.51
CA TYR A 257 -6.72 -5.40 11.35
C TYR A 257 -7.16 -5.48 9.89
N PHE A 258 -6.77 -4.50 9.09
CA PHE A 258 -7.12 -4.39 7.67
C PHE A 258 -5.94 -3.81 6.88
N GLU A 259 -5.63 -4.45 5.75
CA GLU A 259 -4.67 -3.95 4.77
C GLU A 259 -5.20 -4.17 3.35
N GLY A 260 -4.91 -3.23 2.44
CA GLY A 260 -5.04 -3.48 1.00
C GLY A 260 -3.85 -4.33 0.55
N GLN A 261 -2.71 -3.70 0.47
CA GLN A 261 -1.37 -4.23 0.45
C GLN A 261 -0.51 -3.26 1.26
N SER A 262 0.42 -3.77 2.04
CA SER A 262 1.25 -2.91 2.89
C SER A 262 2.57 -2.59 2.22
N VAL A 263 2.72 -1.36 1.71
CA VAL A 263 3.99 -0.88 1.13
C VAL A 263 5.13 -0.98 2.15
N SER A 264 4.87 -0.73 3.44
CA SER A 264 5.90 -0.85 4.47
C SER A 264 6.33 -2.30 4.73
N VAL A 265 5.45 -3.29 4.50
CA VAL A 265 5.85 -4.71 4.49
C VAL A 265 6.75 -4.98 3.28
N LEU A 266 6.44 -4.47 2.08
CA LEU A 266 7.31 -4.60 0.91
C LEU A 266 8.69 -3.99 1.17
N GLU A 267 8.74 -2.80 1.77
CA GLU A 267 10.01 -2.14 2.12
C GLU A 267 10.82 -2.95 3.14
N ALA A 268 10.16 -3.58 4.11
CA ALA A 268 10.79 -4.46 5.08
C ALA A 268 11.29 -5.77 4.43
N MET A 269 10.51 -6.36 3.50
CA MET A 269 10.93 -7.50 2.70
C MET A 269 12.20 -7.16 1.91
N ALA A 270 12.19 -6.06 1.15
CA ALA A 270 13.33 -5.61 0.37
C ALA A 270 14.56 -5.26 1.21
N SER A 271 14.37 -4.99 2.50
CA SER A 271 15.44 -4.73 3.47
C SER A 271 15.83 -5.98 4.27
N ALA A 272 15.38 -7.16 3.86
CA ALA A 272 15.65 -8.45 4.51
C ALA A 272 15.29 -8.48 6.00
N CYS A 273 14.25 -7.79 6.45
CA CYS A 273 13.75 -7.91 7.82
C CYS A 273 13.02 -9.26 8.02
N GLY A 274 13.18 -9.88 9.19
CA GLY A 274 12.28 -10.94 9.63
C GLY A 274 10.88 -10.36 9.88
N ILE A 275 9.86 -10.88 9.20
CA ILE A 275 8.53 -10.24 9.18
C ILE A 275 7.55 -10.99 10.06
N VAL A 276 6.86 -10.23 10.92
CA VAL A 276 5.70 -10.68 11.69
C VAL A 276 4.50 -9.83 11.29
N ALA A 277 3.52 -10.39 10.61
CA ALA A 277 2.39 -9.62 10.09
C ALA A 277 1.05 -10.33 10.24
N SER A 278 -0.03 -9.57 10.38
CA SER A 278 -1.38 -10.14 10.42
C SER A 278 -1.76 -10.76 9.09
N ARG A 279 -2.44 -11.92 9.15
CA ARG A 279 -3.02 -12.57 7.97
C ARG A 279 -4.31 -11.84 7.55
N THR A 280 -4.16 -10.72 6.85
CA THR A 280 -5.30 -9.87 6.44
C THR A 280 -5.06 -9.19 5.09
N GLY A 281 -6.12 -8.97 4.33
CA GLY A 281 -6.09 -8.28 3.04
C GLY A 281 -5.14 -8.92 2.03
N GLY A 282 -4.26 -8.11 1.45
CA GLY A 282 -3.24 -8.57 0.49
C GLY A 282 -1.93 -9.08 1.12
N ILE A 283 -1.79 -9.06 2.46
CA ILE A 283 -0.56 -9.57 3.10
C ILE A 283 -0.32 -11.06 2.83
N PRO A 284 -1.35 -11.95 2.78
CA PRO A 284 -1.16 -13.36 2.43
C PRO A 284 -0.62 -13.61 1.01
N ASP A 285 -0.79 -12.66 0.10
CA ASP A 285 -0.18 -12.74 -1.24
C ASP A 285 1.30 -12.34 -1.21
N MET A 286 1.74 -11.58 -0.19
CA MET A 286 3.11 -11.11 -0.04
C MET A 286 3.98 -12.08 0.74
N ILE A 287 3.44 -12.69 1.79
CA ILE A 287 4.18 -13.51 2.76
C ILE A 287 3.78 -14.98 2.61
N ILE A 288 4.78 -15.86 2.65
CA ILE A 288 4.61 -17.31 2.74
C ILE A 288 4.98 -17.72 4.17
N GLU A 289 4.00 -18.29 4.91
CA GLU A 289 4.16 -18.71 6.30
C GLU A 289 5.39 -19.61 6.50
N GLY A 290 6.26 -19.23 7.43
CA GLY A 290 7.46 -19.99 7.78
C GLY A 290 8.56 -19.99 6.71
N ASN A 291 8.37 -19.26 5.59
CA ASN A 291 9.36 -19.13 4.52
C ASN A 291 9.82 -17.67 4.33
N THR A 292 8.91 -16.72 4.21
CA THR A 292 9.22 -15.30 4.03
C THR A 292 8.73 -14.42 5.18
N GLY A 293 8.14 -15.02 6.22
CA GLY A 293 7.68 -14.35 7.42
C GLY A 293 6.75 -15.22 8.24
N LEU A 294 6.22 -14.68 9.32
CA LEU A 294 5.29 -15.34 10.24
C LEU A 294 3.96 -14.59 10.27
N PHE A 295 2.85 -15.33 10.21
CA PHE A 295 1.54 -14.76 10.38
C PHE A 295 1.09 -14.72 11.84
N VAL A 296 0.35 -13.67 12.17
CA VAL A 296 -0.37 -13.53 13.42
C VAL A 296 -1.85 -13.27 13.15
N THR A 297 -2.70 -13.59 14.13
CA THR A 297 -4.14 -13.31 14.05
C THR A 297 -4.39 -11.84 14.41
N PRO A 298 -5.13 -11.07 13.61
CA PRO A 298 -5.50 -9.71 13.97
C PRO A 298 -6.20 -9.64 15.34
N LYS A 299 -5.85 -8.66 16.16
CA LYS A 299 -6.39 -8.42 17.53
C LYS A 299 -6.02 -9.51 18.56
N ASP A 300 -5.08 -10.39 18.25
CA ASP A 300 -4.65 -11.46 19.15
C ASP A 300 -3.22 -11.19 19.63
N THR A 301 -3.11 -10.69 20.87
CA THR A 301 -1.82 -10.42 21.52
C THR A 301 -0.99 -11.69 21.73
N LYS A 302 -1.63 -12.84 21.94
CA LYS A 302 -0.93 -14.11 22.17
C LYS A 302 -0.17 -14.57 20.92
N THR A 303 -0.83 -14.58 19.76
CA THR A 303 -0.16 -14.97 18.51
C THR A 303 0.90 -13.93 18.13
N LEU A 304 0.66 -12.64 18.38
CA LEU A 304 1.64 -11.58 18.14
C LEU A 304 2.90 -11.75 19.01
N GLU A 305 2.73 -11.99 20.30
CA GLU A 305 3.81 -12.24 21.22
C GLU A 305 4.62 -13.49 20.85
N GLN A 306 3.94 -14.58 20.46
CA GLN A 306 4.58 -15.81 20.00
C GLN A 306 5.39 -15.59 18.73
N GLY A 307 4.84 -14.88 17.73
CA GLY A 307 5.54 -14.57 16.48
C GLY A 307 6.81 -13.75 16.72
N LEU A 308 6.69 -12.68 17.51
CA LEU A 308 7.85 -11.84 17.87
C LEU A 308 8.88 -12.62 18.68
N SER A 309 8.46 -13.37 19.71
CA SER A 309 9.37 -14.18 20.53
C SER A 309 10.12 -15.21 19.72
N LYS A 310 9.50 -15.81 18.70
CA LYS A 310 10.15 -16.81 17.85
C LYS A 310 11.32 -16.22 17.07
N LEU A 311 11.18 -15.00 16.55
CA LEU A 311 12.27 -14.32 15.83
C LEU A 311 13.33 -13.72 16.77
N LEU A 312 12.91 -13.25 17.94
CA LEU A 312 13.85 -12.75 18.97
C LEU A 312 14.73 -13.88 19.53
N ALA A 313 14.17 -15.08 19.70
CA ALA A 313 14.90 -16.23 20.23
C ALA A 313 15.84 -16.89 19.21
N ASP A 314 15.58 -16.73 17.91
CA ASP A 314 16.32 -17.43 16.85
C ASP A 314 16.73 -16.44 15.74
N PRO A 315 17.92 -15.81 15.89
CA PRO A 315 18.47 -14.89 14.89
C PRO A 315 18.69 -15.53 13.51
N GLU A 316 18.98 -16.83 13.46
CA GLU A 316 19.21 -17.56 12.22
C GLU A 316 17.90 -17.79 11.45
N LEU A 317 16.81 -18.11 12.15
CA LEU A 317 15.48 -18.14 11.58
C LEU A 317 15.08 -16.74 11.07
N CYS A 318 15.31 -15.69 11.88
CA CYS A 318 15.03 -14.30 11.49
C CYS A 318 15.75 -13.94 10.17
N ARG A 319 17.05 -14.29 10.09
CA ARG A 319 17.87 -14.11 8.88
C ARG A 319 17.30 -14.86 7.68
N THR A 320 17.03 -16.14 7.86
CA THR A 320 16.52 -16.99 6.76
C THR A 320 15.20 -16.47 6.20
N LEU A 321 14.24 -16.10 7.06
CA LEU A 321 12.96 -15.54 6.63
C LEU A 321 13.14 -14.18 5.95
N GLY A 322 14.03 -13.33 6.47
CA GLY A 322 14.32 -12.01 5.90
C GLY A 322 14.95 -12.09 4.52
N GLU A 323 15.95 -12.96 4.33
CA GLU A 323 16.60 -13.16 3.03
C GLU A 323 15.63 -13.73 1.97
N ASN A 324 14.82 -14.71 2.36
CA ASN A 324 13.79 -15.25 1.48
C ASN A 324 12.73 -14.17 1.12
N ALA A 325 12.34 -13.33 2.09
CA ALA A 325 11.43 -12.22 1.86
C ALA A 325 12.02 -11.22 0.86
N ARG A 326 13.32 -10.91 1.00
CA ARG A 326 14.01 -10.02 0.06
C ARG A 326 14.05 -10.61 -1.35
N SER A 327 14.42 -11.87 -1.52
CA SER A 327 14.44 -12.52 -2.84
C SER A 327 13.08 -12.44 -3.51
N ARG A 328 12.00 -12.68 -2.75
CA ARG A 328 10.65 -12.54 -3.25
C ARG A 328 10.31 -11.10 -3.64
N ALA A 329 10.76 -10.10 -2.85
CA ALA A 329 10.52 -8.70 -3.18
C ALA A 329 11.24 -8.28 -4.48
N GLU A 330 12.45 -8.76 -4.70
CA GLU A 330 13.23 -8.54 -5.92
C GLU A 330 12.53 -9.12 -7.16
N GLU A 331 11.95 -10.32 -7.03
CA GLU A 331 11.31 -11.03 -8.14
C GLU A 331 9.91 -10.48 -8.47
N GLU A 332 9.07 -10.25 -7.45
CA GLU A 332 7.63 -10.02 -7.64
C GLU A 332 7.20 -8.56 -7.44
N TYR A 333 7.98 -7.74 -6.68
CA TYR A 333 7.56 -6.40 -6.24
C TYR A 333 8.52 -5.28 -6.64
N SER A 334 9.43 -5.52 -7.60
CA SER A 334 10.30 -4.49 -8.16
C SER A 334 9.49 -3.46 -8.95
N ILE A 335 9.76 -2.17 -8.72
CA ILE A 335 9.09 -1.08 -9.43
C ILE A 335 9.35 -1.11 -10.93
N ASP A 336 10.51 -1.55 -11.39
CA ASP A 336 10.85 -1.62 -12.81
C ASP A 336 9.99 -2.65 -13.55
N ASN A 337 9.82 -3.85 -12.95
CA ASN A 337 8.94 -4.87 -13.48
C ASN A 337 7.48 -4.41 -13.47
N ASN A 338 7.06 -3.75 -12.40
CA ASN A 338 5.69 -3.24 -12.25
C ASN A 338 5.37 -2.14 -13.27
N MET A 339 6.30 -1.21 -13.52
CA MET A 339 6.13 -0.18 -14.56
C MET A 339 5.99 -0.78 -15.96
N THR A 340 6.78 -1.81 -16.27
CA THR A 340 6.69 -2.53 -17.54
C THR A 340 5.33 -3.20 -17.70
N GLN A 341 4.83 -3.87 -16.66
CA GLN A 341 3.49 -4.47 -16.66
C GLN A 341 2.38 -3.42 -16.80
N LEU A 342 2.50 -2.27 -16.10
CA LEU A 342 1.51 -1.19 -16.20
C LEU A 342 1.48 -0.60 -17.62
N LEU A 343 2.63 -0.45 -18.26
CA LEU A 343 2.72 0.01 -19.64
C LEU A 343 2.03 -0.99 -20.58
N ALA A 344 2.28 -2.29 -20.42
CA ALA A 344 1.64 -3.34 -21.22
C ALA A 344 0.11 -3.33 -21.08
N ILE A 345 -0.42 -3.13 -19.86
CA ILE A 345 -1.86 -2.97 -19.63
C ILE A 345 -2.41 -1.74 -20.37
N TYR A 346 -1.68 -0.63 -20.36
CA TYR A 346 -2.11 0.58 -21.07
C TYR A 346 -2.10 0.39 -22.58
N GLU A 347 -1.13 -0.30 -23.13
CA GLU A 347 -1.02 -0.65 -24.56
C GLU A 347 -2.18 -1.55 -24.98
N GLU A 348 -2.44 -2.62 -24.23
CA GLU A 348 -3.54 -3.55 -24.48
C GLU A 348 -4.89 -2.83 -24.56
N ILE A 349 -5.26 -2.07 -23.51
CA ILE A 349 -6.57 -1.40 -23.49
C ILE A 349 -6.69 -0.28 -24.53
N SER A 350 -5.57 0.33 -24.95
CA SER A 350 -5.56 1.39 -25.97
C SER A 350 -5.59 0.86 -27.39
N GLY A 351 -5.32 -0.44 -27.60
CA GLY A 351 -5.18 -1.06 -28.92
C GLY A 351 -3.93 -0.58 -29.68
N LYS A 352 -2.90 -0.10 -28.96
CA LYS A 352 -1.60 0.25 -29.54
C LYS A 352 -0.67 -0.96 -29.40
N GLU A 353 0.09 -1.28 -30.45
CA GLU A 353 1.08 -2.35 -30.39
C GLU A 353 2.20 -2.02 -29.39
N PRO A 354 2.74 -3.04 -28.68
CA PRO A 354 3.83 -2.83 -27.73
C PRO A 354 5.04 -2.20 -28.41
N HIS A 355 5.63 -1.18 -27.79
CA HIS A 355 6.92 -0.64 -28.21
C HIS A 355 8.02 -1.67 -27.91
N CYS A 356 8.41 -2.47 -28.88
CA CYS A 356 9.71 -3.13 -28.86
C CYS A 356 10.78 -2.04 -29.05
N GLU A 357 11.43 -1.60 -27.99
CA GLU A 357 12.73 -0.93 -28.12
C GLU A 357 13.71 -1.93 -28.76
N LYS A 358 14.26 -1.53 -29.93
CA LYS A 358 15.33 -2.25 -30.63
C LYS A 358 16.67 -1.85 -30.02
#